data_d804f168cc5e0e2ff17529e901a7d347
#
_entry.id   d804f168cc5e0e2ff17529e901a7d347
#
_cell.length_a   1.000
_cell.length_b   1.000
_cell.length_c   1.000
_cell.angle_alpha   90.00
_cell.angle_beta   90.00
_cell.angle_gamma   90.00
#
_symmetry.space_group_name_H-M   'P 1'
#
loop_
_entity.id
_entity.type
_entity.pdbx_description
1 polymer ?
#
loop_
_entity_poly.entity_id
_entity_poly.type
_entity_poly.pdbx_seq_one_letter_code
_entity_poly.pdbx_strand_id
1 'polypeptide(L)'
;FPATLETQEQDVDLVQKYLEKYYNLKNDGRQVEKRRNSGPVVEKLKQMQEFFGLKVTGKPDAETLKVMKQPRCGVPDVAQFVLTEGNPRWEQTHLTYRIENYTPDLPRADVDHAIEKAFQLWSNVTPLTFTKVSEGQADIMISFVRGDHRDNSPFDGPGGNLAHAFQPGPGIGGDAHFDEDERWTNNFREYNLHRVAAHELGHSLGLSHSTDIGALMYPSYTFSGDVQLAQDDIDGIQAIYGRSDNPVQPIGPQTPKACDSKLTFDAITTIRGEVMFFKDRFYMRTNPFYPEVELNFISVFWPQLPNGLEAAYEFADRDEVRFFKGNKYWAVQGQNVLHGYPKDIYSSFGFPRTVKHIDAALSEENTGKTYFFVANKYWRYDEYKRSMDPGYPKMIAHDFPGIGHKVDAVFMKDGFFYFFHGTRQYKFDPKTKRILTLQKANSWFNCRKN
;
A
#
# COMPACT_ATOMS: atom_id res chain seq x y z
N PHE A 1 -1.85 19.31 23.91
CA PHE A 1 -0.63 19.83 24.54
C PHE A 1 0.15 20.58 23.46
N PRO A 2 0.64 21.81 23.69
CA PRO A 2 1.51 22.47 22.75
C PRO A 2 2.81 21.67 22.63
N ALA A 3 3.25 21.44 21.39
CA ALA A 3 4.53 20.83 21.12
C ALA A 3 5.63 21.63 21.84
N THR A 4 6.53 20.94 22.50
CA THR A 4 7.66 21.59 23.17
C THR A 4 8.56 22.24 22.12
N LEU A 5 9.29 23.29 22.50
CA LEU A 5 10.24 23.99 21.61
C LEU A 5 11.23 23.01 20.96
N GLU A 6 11.69 21.99 21.69
CA GLU A 6 12.58 20.95 21.16
C GLU A 6 11.96 20.14 20.02
N THR A 7 10.67 19.78 20.15
CA THR A 7 9.95 19.03 19.08
C THR A 7 9.82 19.88 17.82
N GLN A 8 9.60 21.19 17.97
CA GLN A 8 9.51 22.11 16.83
C GLN A 8 10.87 22.30 16.12
N GLU A 9 11.96 22.33 16.87
CA GLU A 9 13.31 22.41 16.28
C GLU A 9 13.69 21.14 15.53
N GLN A 10 13.37 19.97 16.09
CA GLN A 10 13.59 18.67 15.43
C GLN A 10 12.79 18.55 14.12
N ASP A 11 11.55 19.02 14.11
CA ASP A 11 10.72 18.98 12.90
C ASP A 11 11.26 19.92 11.80
N VAL A 12 11.79 21.08 12.18
CA VAL A 12 12.44 22.00 11.22
C VAL A 12 13.68 21.40 10.60
N ASP A 13 14.52 20.75 11.41
CA ASP A 13 15.73 20.08 10.93
C ASP A 13 15.38 18.90 10.00
N LEU A 14 14.36 18.11 10.35
CA LEU A 14 13.85 17.03 9.52
C LEU A 14 13.40 17.53 8.16
N VAL A 15 12.58 18.57 8.12
CA VAL A 15 12.07 19.17 6.86
C VAL A 15 13.23 19.66 5.99
N GLN A 16 14.17 20.39 6.58
CA GLN A 16 15.33 20.92 5.87
C GLN A 16 16.16 19.78 5.23
N LYS A 17 16.55 18.81 6.00
CA LYS A 17 17.35 17.66 5.55
C LYS A 17 16.64 16.83 4.49
N TYR A 18 15.35 16.60 4.67
CA TYR A 18 14.53 15.85 3.71
C TYR A 18 14.47 16.53 2.35
N LEU A 19 14.20 17.83 2.34
CA LEU A 19 14.13 18.62 1.11
C LEU A 19 15.51 18.79 0.43
N GLU A 20 16.57 18.90 1.21
CA GLU A 20 17.94 18.91 0.67
C GLU A 20 18.28 17.61 -0.04
N LYS A 21 17.93 16.47 0.58
CA LYS A 21 18.27 15.15 0.07
C LYS A 21 17.43 14.73 -1.14
N TYR A 22 16.13 14.95 -1.09
CA TYR A 22 15.18 14.39 -2.07
C TYR A 22 14.61 15.39 -3.06
N TYR A 23 14.74 16.69 -2.81
CA TYR A 23 14.13 17.76 -3.61
C TYR A 23 15.11 18.86 -4.04
N ASN A 24 16.40 18.62 -3.90
CA ASN A 24 17.46 19.54 -4.34
C ASN A 24 17.38 20.94 -3.70
N LEU A 25 16.91 21.03 -2.46
CA LEU A 25 16.98 22.28 -1.72
C LEU A 25 18.46 22.64 -1.48
N LYS A 26 18.88 23.82 -1.92
CA LYS A 26 20.25 24.25 -1.74
C LYS A 26 20.48 24.75 -0.31
N ASN A 27 21.53 24.26 0.33
CA ASN A 27 21.98 24.75 1.63
C ASN A 27 22.96 25.89 1.42
N ASP A 28 22.49 27.12 1.58
CA ASP A 28 23.30 28.34 1.40
C ASP A 28 23.99 28.83 2.69
N GLY A 29 24.01 28.02 3.74
CA GLY A 29 24.74 28.31 5.00
C GLY A 29 24.11 29.39 5.87
N ARG A 30 22.96 29.93 5.54
CA ARG A 30 22.28 30.97 6.31
C ARG A 30 21.56 30.42 7.54
N GLN A 31 21.51 31.22 8.62
CA GLN A 31 21.02 30.79 9.94
C GLN A 31 19.58 30.21 9.95
N VAL A 32 19.36 29.22 10.81
CA VAL A 32 18.14 28.40 10.94
C VAL A 32 16.85 29.19 11.14
N GLU A 33 16.89 30.34 11.79
CA GLU A 33 15.70 31.14 12.09
C GLU A 33 15.05 31.80 10.87
N LYS A 34 15.83 32.13 9.83
CA LYS A 34 15.31 32.72 8.58
C LYS A 34 14.76 31.67 7.60
N ARG A 35 14.93 30.39 7.87
CA ARG A 35 14.64 29.29 6.93
C ARG A 35 13.17 28.83 6.94
N ARG A 36 12.44 29.02 8.05
CA ARG A 36 11.06 28.53 8.22
C ARG A 36 10.08 29.05 7.15
N ASN A 37 10.30 30.22 6.63
CA ASN A 37 9.40 30.89 5.67
C ASN A 37 10.14 31.42 4.43
N SER A 38 11.32 30.86 4.10
CA SER A 38 12.00 31.26 2.87
C SER A 38 11.27 30.69 1.65
N GLY A 39 11.14 31.49 0.58
CA GLY A 39 10.48 31.04 -0.66
C GLY A 39 10.97 29.69 -1.20
N PRO A 40 12.31 29.40 -1.20
CA PRO A 40 12.83 28.10 -1.64
C PRO A 40 12.34 26.90 -0.83
N VAL A 41 12.24 27.01 0.50
CA VAL A 41 11.71 25.93 1.36
C VAL A 41 10.24 25.67 1.07
N VAL A 42 9.44 26.72 0.97
CA VAL A 42 8.01 26.63 0.68
C VAL A 42 7.77 25.98 -0.69
N GLU A 43 8.53 26.38 -1.71
CA GLU A 43 8.42 25.79 -3.06
C GLU A 43 8.78 24.30 -3.09
N LYS A 44 9.86 23.91 -2.43
CA LYS A 44 10.29 22.51 -2.36
C LYS A 44 9.31 21.68 -1.51
N LEU A 45 8.76 22.25 -0.46
CA LEU A 45 7.75 21.60 0.37
C LEU A 45 6.45 21.36 -0.40
N LYS A 46 5.99 22.32 -1.19
CA LYS A 46 4.85 22.16 -2.11
C LYS A 46 5.12 21.06 -3.14
N GLN A 47 6.32 21.03 -3.71
CA GLN A 47 6.72 20.01 -4.69
C GLN A 47 6.68 18.60 -4.06
N MET A 48 7.16 18.44 -2.83
CA MET A 48 7.08 17.18 -2.08
C MET A 48 5.63 16.80 -1.80
N GLN A 49 4.81 17.72 -1.33
CA GLN A 49 3.39 17.46 -1.05
C GLN A 49 2.63 17.04 -2.31
N GLU A 50 2.90 17.67 -3.43
CA GLU A 50 2.31 17.31 -4.73
C GLU A 50 2.75 15.90 -5.16
N PHE A 51 4.05 15.58 -5.01
CA PHE A 51 4.58 14.26 -5.35
C PHE A 51 3.86 13.14 -4.57
N PHE A 52 3.67 13.33 -3.27
CA PHE A 52 3.03 12.34 -2.40
C PHE A 52 1.50 12.44 -2.35
N GLY A 53 0.89 13.26 -3.19
CA GLY A 53 -0.57 13.41 -3.23
C GLY A 53 -1.17 14.02 -1.96
N LEU A 54 -0.37 14.76 -1.19
CA LEU A 54 -0.79 15.47 0.01
C LEU A 54 -1.46 16.79 -0.35
N LYS A 55 -2.19 17.38 0.59
CA LYS A 55 -2.68 18.75 0.45
C LYS A 55 -1.49 19.69 0.31
N VAL A 56 -1.47 20.46 -0.77
CA VAL A 56 -0.37 21.38 -1.09
C VAL A 56 -0.55 22.69 -0.31
N THR A 57 0.01 22.73 0.89
CA THR A 57 -0.09 23.87 1.81
C THR A 57 1.17 24.73 1.84
N GLY A 58 2.31 24.16 1.48
CA GLY A 58 3.63 24.77 1.69
C GLY A 58 4.04 24.84 3.16
N LYS A 59 3.34 24.13 4.03
CA LYS A 59 3.58 24.06 5.48
C LYS A 59 3.88 22.63 5.91
N PRO A 60 4.74 22.43 6.92
CA PRO A 60 5.05 21.10 7.45
C PRO A 60 3.93 20.63 8.39
N ASP A 61 2.75 20.38 7.83
CA ASP A 61 1.62 19.85 8.59
C ASP A 61 1.83 18.38 9.02
N ALA A 62 0.92 17.85 9.84
CA ALA A 62 1.07 16.53 10.44
C ALA A 62 1.21 15.41 9.40
N GLU A 63 0.43 15.45 8.32
CA GLU A 63 0.49 14.44 7.26
C GLU A 63 1.81 14.52 6.48
N THR A 64 2.30 15.72 6.22
CA THR A 64 3.60 15.94 5.57
C THR A 64 4.74 15.37 6.42
N LEU A 65 4.77 15.68 7.71
CA LEU A 65 5.77 15.16 8.65
C LEU A 65 5.71 13.65 8.78
N LYS A 66 4.52 13.07 8.77
CA LYS A 66 4.33 11.62 8.81
C LYS A 66 5.00 10.93 7.61
N VAL A 67 4.82 11.47 6.41
CA VAL A 67 5.49 10.96 5.20
C VAL A 67 7.01 11.10 5.30
N MET A 68 7.51 12.24 5.76
CA MET A 68 8.95 12.47 5.91
C MET A 68 9.63 11.53 6.90
N LYS A 69 8.89 11.03 7.88
CA LYS A 69 9.40 10.08 8.90
C LYS A 69 9.36 8.62 8.46
N GLN A 70 8.71 8.31 7.35
CA GLN A 70 8.62 6.93 6.85
C GLN A 70 9.96 6.44 6.31
N PRO A 71 10.32 5.17 6.54
CA PRO A 71 11.46 4.54 5.88
C PRO A 71 11.27 4.55 4.36
N ARG A 72 12.35 4.81 3.64
CA ARG A 72 12.27 5.00 2.20
C ARG A 72 13.58 4.71 1.47
N CYS A 73 13.49 4.69 0.14
CA CYS A 73 14.62 4.70 -0.77
C CYS A 73 15.38 6.04 -0.72
N GLY A 74 16.70 5.97 -0.78
CA GLY A 74 17.57 7.15 -0.74
C GLY A 74 17.71 7.92 -2.04
N VAL A 75 17.19 7.41 -3.15
CA VAL A 75 17.21 8.11 -4.43
C VAL A 75 16.28 9.34 -4.37
N PRO A 76 16.69 10.51 -4.89
CA PRO A 76 15.84 11.69 -4.95
C PRO A 76 14.57 11.47 -5.76
N ASP A 77 13.48 12.15 -5.35
CA ASP A 77 12.19 12.08 -6.04
C ASP A 77 12.15 12.97 -7.29
N VAL A 78 13.01 13.98 -7.33
CA VAL A 78 13.16 14.87 -8.48
C VAL A 78 14.56 14.72 -9.05
N ALA A 79 14.66 14.77 -10.38
CA ALA A 79 15.95 14.68 -11.05
C ALA A 79 16.89 15.80 -10.57
N GLN A 80 18.10 15.44 -10.20
CA GLN A 80 19.14 16.42 -10.00
C GLN A 80 19.47 17.07 -11.36
N PHE A 81 19.51 18.38 -11.41
CA PHE A 81 19.78 19.18 -12.60
C PHE A 81 21.26 19.08 -13.05
N VAL A 82 21.83 17.90 -13.04
CA VAL A 82 23.17 17.69 -13.59
C VAL A 82 23.22 16.30 -14.25
N LEU A 83 23.28 16.33 -15.57
CA LEU A 83 23.85 15.30 -16.42
C LEU A 83 23.05 14.02 -16.65
N THR A 84 21.91 14.11 -17.34
CA THR A 84 21.78 13.21 -18.50
C THR A 84 20.75 13.84 -19.44
N GLU A 85 21.21 14.48 -20.46
CA GLU A 85 20.48 14.56 -21.72
C GLU A 85 20.31 13.12 -22.21
N GLY A 86 19.08 12.66 -22.20
CA GLY A 86 18.68 11.30 -22.59
C GLY A 86 18.26 10.44 -21.39
N ASN A 87 17.26 9.60 -21.61
CA ASN A 87 16.84 8.60 -20.62
C ASN A 87 17.97 7.57 -20.45
N PRO A 88 18.62 7.46 -19.27
CA PRO A 88 19.69 6.50 -19.05
C PRO A 88 19.13 5.09 -19.17
N ARG A 89 19.78 4.27 -20.00
CA ARG A 89 19.39 2.87 -20.23
C ARG A 89 20.61 2.03 -20.54
N TRP A 90 20.49 0.75 -20.29
CA TRP A 90 21.47 -0.22 -20.76
C TRP A 90 21.29 -0.45 -22.27
N GLU A 91 22.39 -0.48 -23.01
CA GLU A 91 22.38 -0.74 -24.46
C GLU A 91 22.25 -2.25 -24.77
N GLN A 92 22.84 -3.10 -23.92
CA GLN A 92 22.73 -4.55 -24.03
C GLN A 92 21.53 -5.08 -23.25
N THR A 93 20.93 -6.17 -23.73
CA THR A 93 19.81 -6.84 -23.05
C THR A 93 20.27 -7.92 -22.09
N HIS A 94 21.50 -8.39 -22.19
CA HIS A 94 22.10 -9.34 -21.26
C HIS A 94 23.04 -8.62 -20.30
N LEU A 95 22.67 -8.62 -19.00
CA LEU A 95 23.39 -7.94 -17.95
C LEU A 95 23.93 -8.93 -16.93
N THR A 96 25.07 -8.60 -16.34
CA THR A 96 25.65 -9.35 -15.25
C THR A 96 25.51 -8.60 -13.94
N TYR A 97 25.41 -9.35 -12.84
CA TYR A 97 25.43 -8.76 -11.51
C TYR A 97 26.31 -9.58 -10.56
N ARG A 98 26.86 -8.89 -9.57
CA ARG A 98 27.68 -9.51 -8.53
C ARG A 98 27.28 -8.99 -7.16
N ILE A 99 27.13 -9.90 -6.21
CA ILE A 99 26.96 -9.58 -4.79
C ILE A 99 28.35 -9.55 -4.16
N GLU A 100 28.86 -8.34 -3.88
CA GLU A 100 30.25 -8.16 -3.39
C GLU A 100 30.42 -8.66 -1.95
N ASN A 101 29.41 -8.46 -1.12
CA ASN A 101 29.39 -8.90 0.27
C ASN A 101 27.97 -9.26 0.69
N TYR A 102 27.83 -9.90 1.83
CA TYR A 102 26.56 -10.40 2.35
C TYR A 102 26.25 -9.82 3.72
N THR A 103 24.96 -9.50 3.95
CA THR A 103 24.49 -9.15 5.28
C THR A 103 24.56 -10.37 6.20
N PRO A 104 24.95 -10.22 7.47
CA PRO A 104 24.88 -11.31 8.45
C PRO A 104 23.45 -11.64 8.91
N ASP A 105 22.47 -10.82 8.57
CA ASP A 105 21.09 -10.97 9.02
C ASP A 105 20.37 -12.17 8.42
N LEU A 106 20.83 -12.64 7.26
CA LEU A 106 20.25 -13.74 6.51
C LEU A 106 21.32 -14.73 6.06
N PRO A 107 20.98 -16.03 5.91
CA PRO A 107 21.83 -16.98 5.19
C PRO A 107 22.16 -16.49 3.78
N ARG A 108 23.38 -16.77 3.29
CA ARG A 108 23.79 -16.35 1.95
C ARG A 108 22.87 -16.84 0.84
N ALA A 109 22.38 -18.09 0.96
CA ALA A 109 21.42 -18.64 0.01
C ALA A 109 20.12 -17.83 -0.05
N ASP A 110 19.66 -17.29 1.08
CA ASP A 110 18.45 -16.48 1.14
C ASP A 110 18.68 -15.09 0.52
N VAL A 111 19.86 -14.51 0.71
CA VAL A 111 20.25 -13.26 0.04
C VAL A 111 20.31 -13.47 -1.47
N ASP A 112 21.00 -14.53 -1.93
CA ASP A 112 21.08 -14.88 -3.34
C ASP A 112 19.70 -15.05 -3.95
N HIS A 113 18.81 -15.74 -3.27
CA HIS A 113 17.44 -15.99 -3.72
C HIS A 113 16.61 -14.70 -3.80
N ALA A 114 16.71 -13.83 -2.80
CA ALA A 114 16.00 -12.55 -2.76
C ALA A 114 16.41 -11.65 -3.93
N ILE A 115 17.71 -11.57 -4.22
CA ILE A 115 18.25 -10.76 -5.33
C ILE A 115 17.86 -11.38 -6.69
N GLU A 116 17.98 -12.68 -6.83
CA GLU A 116 17.59 -13.38 -8.07
C GLU A 116 16.10 -13.17 -8.38
N LYS A 117 15.24 -13.33 -7.40
CA LYS A 117 13.79 -13.08 -7.55
C LYS A 117 13.49 -11.62 -7.89
N ALA A 118 14.25 -10.68 -7.34
CA ALA A 118 14.11 -9.26 -7.67
C ALA A 118 14.40 -9.00 -9.14
N PHE A 119 15.47 -9.56 -9.68
CA PHE A 119 15.77 -9.48 -11.11
C PHE A 119 14.71 -10.17 -11.98
N GLN A 120 14.18 -11.31 -11.56
CA GLN A 120 13.16 -12.04 -12.30
C GLN A 120 11.88 -11.23 -12.52
N LEU A 121 11.48 -10.40 -11.55
CA LEU A 121 10.34 -9.51 -11.73
C LEU A 121 10.50 -8.63 -12.97
N TRP A 122 11.68 -8.07 -13.18
CA TRP A 122 11.97 -7.20 -14.31
C TRP A 122 12.20 -7.97 -15.61
N SER A 123 12.87 -9.13 -15.55
CA SER A 123 13.08 -9.96 -16.73
C SER A 123 11.80 -10.57 -17.29
N ASN A 124 10.82 -10.83 -16.44
CA ASN A 124 9.52 -11.39 -16.86
C ASN A 124 8.72 -10.46 -17.78
N VAL A 125 8.96 -9.16 -17.73
CA VAL A 125 8.19 -8.16 -18.47
C VAL A 125 8.99 -7.44 -19.57
N THR A 126 10.27 -7.74 -19.71
CA THR A 126 11.19 -7.10 -20.67
C THR A 126 12.02 -8.15 -21.43
N PRO A 127 12.78 -7.77 -22.48
CA PRO A 127 13.76 -8.65 -23.09
C PRO A 127 15.03 -8.85 -22.26
N LEU A 128 15.16 -8.18 -21.12
CA LEU A 128 16.37 -8.23 -20.29
C LEU A 128 16.57 -9.61 -19.65
N THR A 129 17.82 -10.05 -19.61
CA THR A 129 18.28 -11.25 -18.91
C THR A 129 19.42 -10.90 -17.98
N PHE A 130 19.51 -11.61 -16.85
CA PHE A 130 20.49 -11.33 -15.80
C PHE A 130 21.26 -12.61 -15.42
N THR A 131 22.56 -12.49 -15.34
CA THR A 131 23.44 -13.59 -14.92
C THR A 131 24.31 -13.16 -13.75
N LYS A 132 24.26 -13.94 -12.67
CA LYS A 132 25.12 -13.76 -11.50
C LYS A 132 26.55 -14.19 -11.82
N VAL A 133 27.51 -13.35 -11.47
CA VAL A 133 28.95 -13.68 -11.52
C VAL A 133 29.53 -13.59 -10.10
N SER A 134 30.55 -14.40 -9.81
CA SER A 134 31.16 -14.49 -8.48
C SER A 134 32.47 -13.73 -8.37
N GLU A 135 33.05 -13.31 -9.48
CA GLU A 135 34.33 -12.63 -9.54
C GLU A 135 34.35 -11.53 -10.60
N GLY A 136 35.24 -10.57 -10.40
CA GLY A 136 35.46 -9.49 -11.36
C GLY A 136 34.37 -8.41 -11.30
N GLN A 137 34.42 -7.53 -12.29
CA GLN A 137 33.45 -6.44 -12.42
C GLN A 137 32.22 -6.92 -13.19
N ALA A 138 31.04 -6.77 -12.58
CA ALA A 138 29.77 -6.98 -13.24
C ALA A 138 29.14 -5.63 -13.66
N ASP A 139 28.12 -5.69 -14.51
CA ASP A 139 27.37 -4.48 -14.88
C ASP A 139 26.71 -3.83 -13.66
N ILE A 140 26.13 -4.65 -12.79
CA ILE A 140 25.47 -4.20 -11.56
C ILE A 140 26.18 -4.82 -10.35
N MET A 141 26.83 -3.99 -9.55
CA MET A 141 27.49 -4.39 -8.33
C MET A 141 26.57 -4.13 -7.14
N ILE A 142 26.39 -5.13 -6.29
CA ILE A 142 25.47 -5.09 -5.14
C ILE A 142 26.27 -5.23 -3.87
N SER A 143 26.11 -4.30 -2.92
CA SER A 143 26.82 -4.31 -1.65
C SER A 143 25.97 -3.86 -0.48
N PHE A 144 26.33 -4.38 0.70
CA PHE A 144 25.79 -3.97 2.00
C PHE A 144 26.86 -3.12 2.69
N VAL A 145 26.53 -1.86 3.00
CA VAL A 145 27.49 -0.87 3.50
C VAL A 145 26.86 0.00 4.57
N ARG A 146 27.68 0.67 5.36
CA ARG A 146 27.23 1.53 6.46
C ARG A 146 27.72 2.96 6.28
N GLY A 147 26.93 3.93 6.72
CA GLY A 147 27.29 5.33 6.81
C GLY A 147 27.91 5.87 5.52
N ASP A 148 29.01 6.60 5.64
CA ASP A 148 29.77 7.09 4.49
C ASP A 148 30.55 5.94 3.85
N HIS A 149 30.22 5.64 2.61
CA HIS A 149 30.81 4.58 1.82
C HIS A 149 31.36 5.07 0.46
N ARG A 150 31.72 6.36 0.41
CA ARG A 150 32.45 7.03 -0.68
C ARG A 150 31.71 7.14 -2.03
N ASP A 151 30.38 7.26 -1.97
CA ASP A 151 29.56 7.49 -3.17
C ASP A 151 28.82 8.84 -3.13
N ASN A 152 29.15 9.72 -2.19
CA ASN A 152 28.49 11.00 -1.93
C ASN A 152 27.04 10.90 -1.48
N SER A 153 26.57 9.72 -1.07
CA SER A 153 25.23 9.46 -0.56
C SER A 153 25.29 8.59 0.69
N PRO A 154 25.78 9.14 1.83
CA PRO A 154 25.95 8.35 3.06
C PRO A 154 24.60 7.87 3.60
N PHE A 155 24.63 6.68 4.21
CA PHE A 155 23.50 6.15 4.97
C PHE A 155 23.43 6.79 6.37
N ASP A 156 22.26 6.69 6.98
CA ASP A 156 21.85 7.45 8.17
C ASP A 156 21.64 6.60 9.43
N GLY A 157 22.12 5.35 9.42
CA GLY A 157 21.86 4.41 10.53
C GLY A 157 20.50 3.74 10.40
N PRO A 158 19.99 3.12 11.49
CA PRO A 158 18.73 2.38 11.44
C PRO A 158 17.53 3.25 11.05
N GLY A 159 16.68 2.74 10.18
CA GLY A 159 15.51 3.45 9.66
C GLY A 159 15.85 4.50 8.61
N GLY A 160 14.90 5.35 8.29
CA GLY A 160 15.07 6.42 7.32
C GLY A 160 15.40 5.91 5.92
N ASN A 161 16.62 6.10 5.49
CA ASN A 161 17.14 5.76 4.19
C ASN A 161 17.64 4.30 4.16
N LEU A 162 16.90 3.41 3.52
CA LEU A 162 17.17 1.96 3.56
C LEU A 162 18.21 1.49 2.55
N ALA A 163 18.22 2.07 1.39
CA ALA A 163 19.04 1.67 0.25
C ALA A 163 18.99 2.74 -0.84
N HIS A 164 19.90 2.67 -1.79
CA HIS A 164 19.87 3.46 -3.02
C HIS A 164 20.53 2.71 -4.16
N ALA A 165 20.24 3.13 -5.37
CA ALA A 165 20.89 2.61 -6.58
C ALA A 165 21.12 3.75 -7.58
N PHE A 166 22.05 3.53 -8.48
CA PHE A 166 22.45 4.48 -9.52
C PHE A 166 21.81 4.11 -10.85
N GLN A 167 21.44 5.14 -11.61
CA GLN A 167 20.94 4.96 -12.97
C GLN A 167 21.99 4.29 -13.87
N PRO A 168 21.61 3.62 -14.97
CA PRO A 168 22.54 3.03 -15.91
C PRO A 168 23.61 4.02 -16.39
N GLY A 169 24.85 3.59 -16.40
CA GLY A 169 25.97 4.42 -16.82
C GLY A 169 27.32 3.74 -16.52
N PRO A 170 28.44 4.38 -16.89
CA PRO A 170 29.77 3.86 -16.61
C PRO A 170 30.11 3.92 -15.11
N GLY A 171 31.06 3.12 -14.69
CA GLY A 171 31.56 3.09 -13.32
C GLY A 171 30.53 2.59 -12.32
N ILE A 172 30.13 3.46 -11.41
CA ILE A 172 29.13 3.15 -10.37
C ILE A 172 27.68 3.06 -10.93
N GLY A 173 27.48 3.43 -12.19
CA GLY A 173 26.17 3.36 -12.84
C GLY A 173 25.55 1.96 -12.76
N GLY A 174 24.33 1.86 -12.31
CA GLY A 174 23.61 0.62 -12.11
C GLY A 174 23.84 -0.06 -10.76
N ASP A 175 24.81 0.35 -9.97
CA ASP A 175 25.12 -0.28 -8.69
C ASP A 175 24.04 -0.01 -7.64
N ALA A 176 23.82 -1.00 -6.76
CA ALA A 176 22.84 -0.92 -5.68
C ALA A 176 23.52 -1.13 -4.32
N HIS A 177 23.25 -0.23 -3.39
CA HIS A 177 23.79 -0.24 -2.04
C HIS A 177 22.66 -0.37 -1.02
N PHE A 178 22.84 -1.28 -0.05
CA PHE A 178 21.89 -1.56 1.03
C PHE A 178 22.52 -1.16 2.35
N ASP A 179 21.77 -0.44 3.20
CA ASP A 179 22.25 -0.01 4.51
C ASP A 179 22.35 -1.21 5.45
N GLU A 180 23.58 -1.57 5.84
CA GLU A 180 23.82 -2.68 6.75
C GLU A 180 23.42 -2.36 8.20
N ASP A 181 23.13 -1.11 8.54
CA ASP A 181 22.54 -0.76 9.83
C ASP A 181 21.05 -1.12 9.92
N GLU A 182 20.43 -1.46 8.80
CA GLU A 182 19.10 -2.04 8.79
C GLU A 182 19.15 -3.55 9.10
N ARG A 183 18.04 -4.06 9.64
CA ARG A 183 17.85 -5.50 9.77
C ARG A 183 17.10 -6.04 8.55
N TRP A 184 17.79 -6.84 7.75
CA TRP A 184 17.24 -7.45 6.55
C TRP A 184 16.57 -8.78 6.86
N THR A 185 15.38 -8.99 6.30
CA THR A 185 14.56 -10.17 6.55
C THR A 185 14.00 -10.73 5.24
N ASN A 186 13.43 -11.94 5.32
CA ASN A 186 12.62 -12.56 4.28
C ASN A 186 11.13 -12.70 4.69
N ASN A 187 10.69 -11.89 5.66
CA ASN A 187 9.35 -11.92 6.22
C ASN A 187 8.82 -10.49 6.44
N PHE A 188 7.79 -10.35 7.29
CA PHE A 188 7.16 -9.05 7.59
C PHE A 188 7.92 -8.20 8.62
N ARG A 189 8.91 -8.74 9.29
CA ARG A 189 9.65 -8.01 10.32
C ARG A 189 10.66 -7.07 9.67
N GLU A 190 10.84 -5.91 10.27
CA GLU A 190 11.82 -4.91 9.83
C GLU A 190 11.71 -4.67 8.32
N TYR A 191 12.77 -4.95 7.55
CA TYR A 191 12.81 -4.67 6.12
C TYR A 191 13.02 -5.92 5.30
N ASN A 192 12.06 -6.23 4.44
CA ASN A 192 12.14 -7.37 3.53
C ASN A 192 13.13 -7.08 2.41
N LEU A 193 14.19 -7.87 2.31
CA LEU A 193 15.27 -7.66 1.34
C LEU A 193 14.77 -7.77 -0.10
N HIS A 194 13.95 -8.76 -0.40
CA HIS A 194 13.40 -8.94 -1.75
C HIS A 194 12.61 -7.70 -2.20
N ARG A 195 11.78 -7.14 -1.29
CA ARG A 195 10.98 -5.93 -1.58
C ARG A 195 11.87 -4.73 -1.90
N VAL A 196 12.88 -4.48 -1.07
CA VAL A 196 13.78 -3.33 -1.26
C VAL A 196 14.68 -3.54 -2.49
N ALA A 197 15.22 -4.74 -2.66
CA ALA A 197 16.03 -5.07 -3.83
C ALA A 197 15.26 -4.91 -5.15
N ALA A 198 14.02 -5.38 -5.22
CA ALA A 198 13.19 -5.23 -6.41
C ALA A 198 13.01 -3.76 -6.80
N HIS A 199 12.79 -2.88 -5.82
CA HIS A 199 12.71 -1.44 -6.02
C HIS A 199 14.03 -0.84 -6.51
N GLU A 200 15.13 -1.12 -5.80
CA GLU A 200 16.43 -0.53 -6.12
C GLU A 200 16.93 -0.97 -7.51
N LEU A 201 16.69 -2.22 -7.88
CA LEU A 201 17.05 -2.71 -9.20
C LEU A 201 16.24 -2.05 -10.32
N GLY A 202 15.03 -1.57 -10.04
CA GLY A 202 14.30 -0.69 -10.95
C GLY A 202 15.09 0.57 -11.31
N HIS A 203 15.73 1.20 -10.32
CA HIS A 203 16.65 2.32 -10.55
C HIS A 203 17.87 1.92 -11.34
N SER A 204 18.47 0.78 -11.00
CA SER A 204 19.62 0.21 -11.74
C SER A 204 19.33 0.01 -13.23
N LEU A 205 18.07 -0.17 -13.59
CA LEU A 205 17.61 -0.35 -14.98
C LEU A 205 17.14 0.95 -15.64
N GLY A 206 17.04 2.05 -14.92
CA GLY A 206 16.71 3.36 -15.47
C GLY A 206 15.39 3.98 -15.02
N LEU A 207 14.65 3.34 -14.11
CA LEU A 207 13.39 3.88 -13.59
C LEU A 207 13.63 4.95 -12.52
N SER A 208 12.77 5.96 -12.53
CA SER A 208 12.64 6.96 -11.47
C SER A 208 11.56 6.56 -10.47
N HIS A 209 11.40 7.33 -9.40
CA HIS A 209 10.30 7.14 -8.46
C HIS A 209 8.94 7.40 -9.11
N SER A 210 7.97 6.57 -8.76
CA SER A 210 6.57 6.72 -9.15
C SER A 210 5.79 7.50 -8.10
N THR A 211 4.81 8.28 -8.53
CA THR A 211 3.83 8.94 -7.66
C THR A 211 2.67 8.02 -7.29
N ASP A 212 2.55 6.86 -7.93
CA ASP A 212 1.53 5.86 -7.63
C ASP A 212 1.89 5.08 -6.36
N ILE A 213 1.10 5.22 -5.32
CA ILE A 213 1.33 4.55 -4.03
C ILE A 213 1.35 3.02 -4.14
N GLY A 214 0.67 2.45 -5.13
CA GLY A 214 0.63 1.01 -5.38
C GLY A 214 1.80 0.48 -6.21
N ALA A 215 2.63 1.36 -6.76
CA ALA A 215 3.77 0.96 -7.57
C ALA A 215 4.95 0.50 -6.71
N LEU A 216 5.70 -0.46 -7.23
CA LEU A 216 6.96 -0.89 -6.62
C LEU A 216 7.96 0.27 -6.54
N MET A 217 7.95 1.16 -7.54
CA MET A 217 8.84 2.32 -7.61
C MET A 217 8.38 3.53 -6.79
N TYR A 218 7.34 3.39 -5.97
CA TYR A 218 6.98 4.42 -4.97
C TYR A 218 8.09 4.54 -3.92
N PRO A 219 8.45 5.76 -3.49
CA PRO A 219 9.66 5.95 -2.65
C PRO A 219 9.61 5.31 -1.28
N SER A 220 8.44 5.31 -0.62
CA SER A 220 8.27 4.81 0.75
C SER A 220 8.22 3.29 0.81
N TYR A 221 8.82 2.71 1.85
CA TYR A 221 8.77 1.28 2.08
C TYR A 221 7.40 0.84 2.57
N THR A 222 6.84 -0.18 1.91
CA THR A 222 5.66 -0.92 2.36
C THR A 222 5.81 -2.37 1.91
N PHE A 223 5.52 -3.31 2.79
CA PHE A 223 5.52 -4.73 2.46
C PHE A 223 4.17 -5.35 2.82
N SER A 224 3.49 -5.89 1.82
CA SER A 224 2.14 -6.46 1.92
C SER A 224 2.10 -8.00 1.84
N GLY A 225 3.24 -8.66 2.06
CA GLY A 225 3.37 -10.12 2.02
C GLY A 225 3.71 -10.70 0.65
N ASP A 226 3.60 -9.92 -0.39
CA ASP A 226 3.96 -10.28 -1.75
C ASP A 226 4.68 -9.12 -2.42
N VAL A 227 5.61 -9.46 -3.31
CA VAL A 227 6.36 -8.48 -4.10
C VAL A 227 6.02 -8.71 -5.56
N GLN A 228 5.36 -7.74 -6.16
CA GLN A 228 4.95 -7.79 -7.56
C GLN A 228 5.07 -6.41 -8.20
N LEU A 229 5.25 -6.39 -9.52
CA LEU A 229 5.18 -5.16 -10.28
C LEU A 229 3.72 -4.73 -10.43
N ALA A 230 3.45 -3.45 -10.15
CA ALA A 230 2.19 -2.85 -10.52
C ALA A 230 2.18 -2.54 -12.04
N GLN A 231 1.01 -2.28 -12.61
CA GLN A 231 0.93 -1.93 -14.03
C GLN A 231 1.75 -0.69 -14.37
N ASP A 232 1.82 0.29 -13.46
CA ASP A 232 2.66 1.47 -13.60
C ASP A 232 4.15 1.13 -13.74
N ASP A 233 4.67 0.19 -12.95
CA ASP A 233 6.05 -0.28 -13.04
C ASP A 233 6.31 -0.99 -14.38
N ILE A 234 5.37 -1.83 -14.83
CA ILE A 234 5.46 -2.56 -16.09
C ILE A 234 5.49 -1.57 -17.26
N ASP A 235 4.57 -0.61 -17.28
CA ASP A 235 4.51 0.42 -18.31
C ASP A 235 5.80 1.23 -18.36
N GLY A 236 6.34 1.59 -17.20
CA GLY A 236 7.60 2.34 -17.09
C GLY A 236 8.79 1.59 -17.67
N ILE A 237 8.98 0.34 -17.28
CA ILE A 237 10.14 -0.44 -17.75
C ILE A 237 10.00 -0.84 -19.22
N GLN A 238 8.79 -1.13 -19.69
CA GLN A 238 8.54 -1.46 -21.10
C GLN A 238 8.68 -0.24 -22.02
N ALA A 239 8.46 0.97 -21.52
CA ALA A 239 8.73 2.21 -22.24
C ALA A 239 10.23 2.36 -22.54
N ILE A 240 11.10 1.82 -21.68
CA ILE A 240 12.55 1.86 -21.85
C ILE A 240 13.06 0.72 -22.73
N TYR A 241 12.66 -0.53 -22.46
CA TYR A 241 13.24 -1.74 -23.04
C TYR A 241 12.31 -2.54 -23.95
N GLY A 242 11.03 -2.21 -24.02
CA GLY A 242 10.05 -2.99 -24.75
C GLY A 242 9.50 -4.17 -23.95
N ARG A 243 8.61 -4.93 -24.57
CA ARG A 243 7.96 -6.10 -23.98
C ARG A 243 8.84 -7.34 -24.06
N SER A 244 8.58 -8.29 -23.18
CA SER A 244 9.17 -9.62 -23.27
C SER A 244 8.62 -10.39 -24.48
N ASP A 245 9.36 -11.41 -24.94
CA ASP A 245 8.93 -12.31 -26.01
C ASP A 245 7.87 -13.34 -25.55
N ASN A 246 7.41 -13.25 -24.32
CA ASN A 246 6.43 -14.16 -23.75
C ASN A 246 5.08 -14.00 -24.47
N PRO A 247 4.45 -15.09 -24.98
CA PRO A 247 3.17 -14.99 -25.68
C PRO A 247 2.02 -14.47 -24.80
N VAL A 248 2.11 -14.69 -23.48
CA VAL A 248 1.20 -14.14 -22.50
C VAL A 248 1.92 -13.01 -21.75
N GLN A 249 1.52 -11.76 -22.03
CA GLN A 249 2.10 -10.61 -21.36
C GLN A 249 1.54 -10.50 -19.93
N PRO A 250 2.40 -10.40 -18.90
CA PRO A 250 1.95 -10.17 -17.53
C PRO A 250 1.19 -8.85 -17.41
N ILE A 251 0.11 -8.86 -16.63
CA ILE A 251 -0.66 -7.67 -16.28
C ILE A 251 -0.47 -7.45 -14.77
N GLY A 252 -0.05 -6.25 -14.41
CA GLY A 252 0.07 -5.86 -13.01
C GLY A 252 -1.21 -5.27 -12.43
N PRO A 253 -1.38 -5.32 -11.10
CA PRO A 253 -2.48 -4.66 -10.45
C PRO A 253 -2.42 -3.16 -10.66
N GLN A 254 -3.59 -2.53 -10.74
CA GLN A 254 -3.74 -1.09 -10.78
C GLN A 254 -4.17 -0.57 -9.41
N THR A 255 -3.71 0.61 -9.06
CA THR A 255 -4.16 1.29 -7.85
C THR A 255 -5.55 1.86 -8.10
N PRO A 256 -6.55 1.55 -7.25
CA PRO A 256 -7.89 2.08 -7.42
C PRO A 256 -7.90 3.60 -7.23
N LYS A 257 -8.75 4.27 -8.01
CA LYS A 257 -8.97 5.72 -7.91
C LYS A 257 -10.35 5.98 -7.33
N ALA A 258 -10.41 6.80 -6.28
CA ALA A 258 -11.64 7.08 -5.54
C ALA A 258 -12.76 7.63 -6.43
N CYS A 259 -12.42 8.41 -7.44
CA CYS A 259 -13.39 9.05 -8.33
C CYS A 259 -13.56 8.36 -9.69
N ASP A 260 -13.04 7.15 -9.84
CA ASP A 260 -13.31 6.33 -11.02
C ASP A 260 -14.77 5.86 -11.01
N SER A 261 -15.49 6.14 -12.10
CA SER A 261 -16.88 5.71 -12.26
C SER A 261 -17.08 4.20 -12.29
N LYS A 262 -16.01 3.44 -12.53
CA LYS A 262 -15.99 1.97 -12.57
C LYS A 262 -15.57 1.33 -11.26
N LEU A 263 -15.30 2.14 -10.22
CA LEU A 263 -14.85 1.64 -8.91
C LEU A 263 -15.91 0.74 -8.29
N THR A 264 -15.49 -0.45 -7.88
CA THR A 264 -16.25 -1.42 -7.10
C THR A 264 -15.51 -1.72 -5.81
N PHE A 265 -16.20 -2.22 -4.80
CA PHE A 265 -15.60 -2.52 -3.52
C PHE A 265 -15.67 -4.02 -3.19
N ASP A 266 -14.64 -4.55 -2.58
CA ASP A 266 -14.56 -5.94 -2.13
C ASP A 266 -15.24 -6.14 -0.78
N ALA A 267 -15.09 -5.18 0.12
CA ALA A 267 -15.69 -5.15 1.44
C ALA A 267 -15.81 -3.72 1.94
N ILE A 268 -16.78 -3.48 2.80
CA ILE A 268 -16.96 -2.20 3.47
C ILE A 268 -17.40 -2.48 4.90
N THR A 269 -16.89 -1.74 5.86
CA THR A 269 -17.35 -1.81 7.25
C THR A 269 -17.19 -0.48 7.95
N THR A 270 -17.99 -0.28 8.98
CA THR A 270 -17.71 0.76 9.96
C THR A 270 -16.61 0.30 10.91
N ILE A 271 -15.79 1.22 11.37
CA ILE A 271 -14.77 1.00 12.39
C ILE A 271 -14.77 2.20 13.30
N ARG A 272 -15.24 2.03 14.53
CA ARG A 272 -15.29 3.10 15.56
C ARG A 272 -15.90 4.42 15.03
N GLY A 273 -17.01 4.28 14.30
CA GLY A 273 -17.75 5.41 13.73
C GLY A 273 -17.30 5.90 12.36
N GLU A 274 -16.19 5.44 11.85
CA GLU A 274 -15.72 5.73 10.49
C GLU A 274 -16.12 4.61 9.53
N VAL A 275 -16.29 4.93 8.23
CA VAL A 275 -16.54 3.94 7.18
C VAL A 275 -15.25 3.69 6.42
N MET A 276 -14.85 2.42 6.35
CA MET A 276 -13.68 2.00 5.57
C MET A 276 -14.09 1.11 4.42
N PHE A 277 -13.54 1.41 3.25
CA PHE A 277 -13.78 0.75 1.97
C PHE A 277 -12.54 -0.03 1.58
N PHE A 278 -12.70 -1.30 1.20
CA PHE A 278 -11.59 -2.18 0.85
C PHE A 278 -11.66 -2.59 -0.61
N LYS A 279 -10.53 -2.48 -1.30
CA LYS A 279 -10.36 -2.88 -2.70
C LYS A 279 -8.96 -3.44 -2.91
N ASP A 280 -8.88 -4.71 -3.37
CA ASP A 280 -7.63 -5.42 -3.63
C ASP A 280 -6.66 -5.36 -2.42
N ARG A 281 -5.53 -4.67 -2.56
CA ARG A 281 -4.53 -4.48 -1.50
C ARG A 281 -4.78 -3.24 -0.65
N PHE A 282 -5.80 -2.44 -0.96
CA PHE A 282 -5.97 -1.09 -0.46
C PHE A 282 -7.21 -0.93 0.42
N TYR A 283 -7.14 0.05 1.29
CA TYR A 283 -8.31 0.64 1.92
C TYR A 283 -8.46 2.10 1.48
N MET A 284 -9.68 2.58 1.54
CA MET A 284 -10.04 3.98 1.36
C MET A 284 -10.89 4.43 2.54
N ARG A 285 -10.63 5.62 3.06
CA ARG A 285 -11.49 6.26 4.06
C ARG A 285 -11.59 7.75 3.83
N THR A 286 -12.73 8.31 4.21
CA THR A 286 -12.93 9.75 4.25
C THR A 286 -12.61 10.27 5.64
N ASN A 287 -11.92 11.40 5.69
CA ASN A 287 -11.68 12.11 6.93
C ASN A 287 -12.56 13.37 6.93
N PRO A 288 -13.36 13.65 7.99
CA PRO A 288 -14.20 14.85 8.03
C PRO A 288 -13.41 16.15 7.96
N PHE A 289 -12.12 16.14 8.31
CA PHE A 289 -11.25 17.30 8.29
C PHE A 289 -10.52 17.53 6.95
N TYR A 290 -10.53 16.55 6.05
CA TYR A 290 -9.86 16.62 4.75
C TYR A 290 -10.84 16.22 3.64
N PRO A 291 -10.93 17.02 2.55
CA PRO A 291 -11.84 16.71 1.44
C PRO A 291 -11.39 15.51 0.60
N GLU A 292 -10.14 15.10 0.76
CA GLU A 292 -9.52 14.05 -0.04
C GLU A 292 -9.67 12.68 0.62
N VAL A 293 -9.84 11.65 -0.21
CA VAL A 293 -9.92 10.26 0.25
C VAL A 293 -8.53 9.79 0.60
N GLU A 294 -8.35 9.28 1.83
CA GLU A 294 -7.14 8.56 2.19
C GLU A 294 -7.14 7.19 1.52
N LEU A 295 -6.09 6.89 0.78
CA LEU A 295 -5.86 5.59 0.17
C LEU A 295 -4.50 5.08 0.58
N ASN A 296 -4.45 3.86 1.13
CA ASN A 296 -3.20 3.22 1.48
C ASN A 296 -3.37 1.69 1.50
N PHE A 297 -2.26 0.97 1.64
CA PHE A 297 -2.29 -0.48 1.77
C PHE A 297 -2.97 -0.93 3.06
N ILE A 298 -3.76 -2.01 2.97
CA ILE A 298 -4.36 -2.68 4.14
C ILE A 298 -3.29 -3.06 5.16
N SER A 299 -2.13 -3.50 4.69
CA SER A 299 -0.99 -3.90 5.53
C SER A 299 -0.40 -2.79 6.40
N VAL A 300 -0.70 -1.53 6.13
CA VAL A 300 -0.30 -0.38 6.98
C VAL A 300 -0.98 -0.47 8.35
N PHE A 301 -2.24 -0.84 8.39
CA PHE A 301 -2.96 -1.06 9.65
C PHE A 301 -2.83 -2.48 10.17
N TRP A 302 -2.97 -3.46 9.29
CA TRP A 302 -3.02 -4.87 9.65
C TRP A 302 -2.08 -5.70 8.76
N PRO A 303 -0.78 -5.77 9.12
CA PRO A 303 0.20 -6.51 8.31
C PRO A 303 -0.15 -7.99 8.13
N GLN A 304 -0.92 -8.57 9.04
CA GLN A 304 -1.29 -9.99 9.03
C GLN A 304 -2.55 -10.30 8.24
N LEU A 305 -3.31 -9.28 7.80
CA LEU A 305 -4.48 -9.49 6.96
C LEU A 305 -4.07 -9.80 5.52
N PRO A 306 -4.81 -10.71 4.85
CA PRO A 306 -4.58 -10.95 3.43
C PRO A 306 -5.09 -9.80 2.56
N ASN A 307 -4.59 -9.71 1.34
CA ASN A 307 -5.17 -8.86 0.31
C ASN A 307 -6.45 -9.51 -0.24
N GLY A 308 -7.30 -8.71 -0.89
CA GLY A 308 -8.52 -9.23 -1.51
C GLY A 308 -9.53 -9.72 -0.48
N LEU A 309 -9.80 -8.92 0.54
CA LEU A 309 -10.84 -9.20 1.52
C LEU A 309 -12.21 -9.31 0.83
N GLU A 310 -13.02 -10.26 1.25
CA GLU A 310 -14.31 -10.54 0.60
C GLU A 310 -15.49 -9.98 1.37
N ALA A 311 -15.39 -9.90 2.71
CA ALA A 311 -16.41 -9.32 3.57
C ALA A 311 -15.80 -8.79 4.86
N ALA A 312 -16.50 -7.87 5.50
CA ALA A 312 -16.11 -7.34 6.80
C ALA A 312 -17.33 -6.85 7.57
N TYR A 313 -17.29 -6.93 8.89
CA TYR A 313 -18.27 -6.25 9.73
C TYR A 313 -17.67 -5.91 11.10
N GLU A 314 -18.22 -4.88 11.72
CA GLU A 314 -17.90 -4.46 13.09
C GLU A 314 -18.95 -4.97 14.06
N PHE A 315 -18.50 -5.59 15.15
CA PHE A 315 -19.32 -5.82 16.32
C PHE A 315 -18.86 -4.88 17.45
N ALA A 316 -19.53 -3.72 17.53
CA ALA A 316 -19.10 -2.62 18.36
C ALA A 316 -19.10 -2.92 19.86
N ASP A 317 -20.01 -3.79 20.34
CA ASP A 317 -20.09 -4.18 21.75
C ASP A 317 -18.80 -4.81 22.29
N ARG A 318 -18.01 -5.43 21.41
CA ARG A 318 -16.71 -6.02 21.75
C ARG A 318 -15.54 -5.22 21.21
N ASP A 319 -15.76 -4.10 20.55
CA ASP A 319 -14.72 -3.34 19.83
C ASP A 319 -13.94 -4.25 18.84
N GLU A 320 -14.66 -5.13 18.16
CA GLU A 320 -14.07 -6.04 17.19
C GLU A 320 -14.53 -5.73 15.77
N VAL A 321 -13.61 -5.85 14.81
CA VAL A 321 -13.89 -5.91 13.38
C VAL A 321 -13.47 -7.26 12.87
N ARG A 322 -14.32 -7.91 12.07
CA ARG A 322 -14.06 -9.23 11.52
C ARG A 322 -13.96 -9.16 10.01
N PHE A 323 -12.86 -9.69 9.47
CA PHE A 323 -12.54 -9.70 8.05
C PHE A 323 -12.54 -11.13 7.53
N PHE A 324 -13.13 -11.34 6.37
CA PHE A 324 -13.35 -12.66 5.76
C PHE A 324 -12.63 -12.79 4.44
N LYS A 325 -12.00 -13.94 4.25
CA LYS A 325 -11.47 -14.38 2.95
C LYS A 325 -11.52 -15.90 2.86
N GLY A 326 -12.16 -16.43 1.81
CA GLY A 326 -12.42 -17.85 1.68
C GLY A 326 -13.24 -18.34 2.88
N ASN A 327 -12.86 -19.47 3.43
CA ASN A 327 -13.50 -20.06 4.61
C ASN A 327 -12.86 -19.62 5.95
N LYS A 328 -12.04 -18.57 5.93
CA LYS A 328 -11.32 -18.04 7.09
C LYS A 328 -11.76 -16.62 7.42
N TYR A 329 -11.59 -16.27 8.70
CA TYR A 329 -11.78 -14.90 9.14
C TYR A 329 -10.78 -14.51 10.23
N TRP A 330 -10.54 -13.20 10.31
CA TRP A 330 -9.67 -12.57 11.29
C TRP A 330 -10.48 -11.61 12.14
N ALA A 331 -10.27 -11.59 13.45
CA ALA A 331 -10.82 -10.59 14.33
C ALA A 331 -9.73 -9.61 14.75
N VAL A 332 -10.03 -8.32 14.69
CA VAL A 332 -9.09 -7.26 15.06
C VAL A 332 -9.71 -6.33 16.10
N GLN A 333 -8.88 -5.80 16.99
CA GLN A 333 -9.19 -4.67 17.86
C GLN A 333 -8.21 -3.54 17.56
N GLY A 334 -8.69 -2.44 17.04
CA GLY A 334 -7.82 -1.40 16.51
C GLY A 334 -6.91 -1.95 15.42
N GLN A 335 -5.59 -1.85 15.62
CA GLN A 335 -4.57 -2.36 14.68
C GLN A 335 -4.10 -3.77 15.01
N ASN A 336 -4.63 -4.40 16.06
CA ASN A 336 -4.15 -5.68 16.55
C ASN A 336 -5.06 -6.82 16.08
N VAL A 337 -4.49 -7.77 15.35
CA VAL A 337 -5.16 -9.05 15.09
C VAL A 337 -5.13 -9.87 16.39
N LEU A 338 -6.29 -10.35 16.82
CA LEU A 338 -6.42 -11.12 18.04
C LEU A 338 -5.71 -12.47 17.92
N HIS A 339 -5.21 -12.96 19.06
CA HIS A 339 -4.49 -14.23 19.11
C HIS A 339 -5.38 -15.40 18.70
N GLY A 340 -4.82 -16.37 17.97
CA GLY A 340 -5.51 -17.57 17.51
C GLY A 340 -6.25 -17.43 16.20
N TYR A 341 -6.17 -16.29 15.54
CA TYR A 341 -6.75 -16.06 14.22
C TYR A 341 -5.68 -16.22 13.11
N PRO A 342 -6.06 -16.63 11.88
CA PRO A 342 -7.43 -16.84 11.40
C PRO A 342 -8.09 -18.10 11.98
N LYS A 343 -9.43 -18.04 12.04
CA LYS A 343 -10.29 -19.19 12.38
C LYS A 343 -11.17 -19.54 11.18
N ASP A 344 -11.71 -20.76 11.16
CA ASP A 344 -12.66 -21.17 10.13
C ASP A 344 -14.08 -20.65 10.42
N ILE A 345 -14.87 -20.45 9.37
CA ILE A 345 -16.25 -19.96 9.48
C ILE A 345 -17.23 -21.05 9.96
N TYR A 346 -16.87 -22.31 9.86
CA TYR A 346 -17.77 -23.43 10.16
C TYR A 346 -17.92 -23.65 11.65
N SER A 347 -16.81 -23.81 12.36
CA SER A 347 -16.82 -23.97 13.81
C SER A 347 -17.18 -22.69 14.56
N SER A 348 -16.84 -21.53 14.01
CA SER A 348 -17.07 -20.23 14.67
C SER A 348 -18.51 -19.74 14.52
N PHE A 349 -19.11 -19.91 13.35
CA PHE A 349 -20.44 -19.35 13.03
C PHE A 349 -21.51 -20.42 12.76
N GLY A 350 -21.10 -21.66 12.50
CA GLY A 350 -22.03 -22.74 12.20
C GLY A 350 -22.46 -22.83 10.74
N PHE A 351 -21.71 -22.25 9.82
CA PHE A 351 -22.00 -22.39 8.39
C PHE A 351 -21.88 -23.83 7.92
N PRO A 352 -22.73 -24.27 6.98
CA PRO A 352 -22.53 -25.55 6.32
C PRO A 352 -21.27 -25.51 5.43
N ARG A 353 -20.62 -26.64 5.27
CA ARG A 353 -19.38 -26.79 4.48
C ARG A 353 -19.53 -26.49 3.01
N THR A 354 -20.74 -26.35 2.51
CA THR A 354 -21.05 -25.92 1.15
C THR A 354 -20.76 -24.41 0.95
N VAL A 355 -20.75 -23.62 2.03
CA VAL A 355 -20.37 -22.20 2.00
C VAL A 355 -18.85 -22.11 1.98
N LYS A 356 -18.28 -21.63 0.87
CA LYS A 356 -16.83 -21.52 0.67
C LYS A 356 -16.29 -20.13 0.94
N HIS A 357 -17.13 -19.12 0.90
CA HIS A 357 -16.78 -17.71 1.15
C HIS A 357 -18.04 -16.92 1.53
N ILE A 358 -17.83 -15.76 2.12
CA ILE A 358 -18.88 -14.81 2.47
C ILE A 358 -18.77 -13.61 1.54
N ASP A 359 -19.88 -13.21 0.92
CA ASP A 359 -19.90 -12.09 -0.02
C ASP A 359 -19.93 -10.72 0.70
N ALA A 360 -20.71 -10.62 1.76
CA ALA A 360 -20.83 -9.40 2.56
C ALA A 360 -21.39 -9.73 3.94
N ALA A 361 -21.16 -8.86 4.91
CA ALA A 361 -21.68 -9.01 6.25
C ALA A 361 -21.91 -7.65 6.91
N LEU A 362 -22.89 -7.59 7.80
CA LEU A 362 -23.11 -6.45 8.69
C LEU A 362 -23.68 -6.91 10.02
N SER A 363 -23.35 -6.20 11.09
CA SER A 363 -24.03 -6.37 12.39
C SER A 363 -24.99 -5.21 12.60
N GLU A 364 -26.24 -5.55 12.90
CA GLU A 364 -27.29 -4.54 13.16
C GLU A 364 -27.12 -3.98 14.56
N GLU A 365 -27.04 -2.67 14.67
CA GLU A 365 -26.85 -1.97 15.95
C GLU A 365 -27.99 -2.30 16.94
N ASN A 366 -27.61 -2.50 18.21
CA ASN A 366 -28.51 -2.71 19.35
C ASN A 366 -29.31 -4.01 19.34
N THR A 367 -29.11 -4.90 18.37
CA THR A 367 -29.84 -6.18 18.30
C THR A 367 -28.97 -7.39 18.56
N GLY A 368 -27.66 -7.27 18.39
CA GLY A 368 -26.70 -8.39 18.40
C GLY A 368 -26.87 -9.36 17.24
N LYS A 369 -27.61 -8.96 16.20
CA LYS A 369 -27.82 -9.77 15.00
C LYS A 369 -26.86 -9.40 13.90
N THR A 370 -26.17 -10.39 13.36
CA THR A 370 -25.25 -10.24 12.24
C THR A 370 -25.80 -10.96 11.02
N TYR A 371 -25.82 -10.27 9.91
CA TYR A 371 -26.29 -10.77 8.61
C TYR A 371 -25.12 -11.14 7.73
N PHE A 372 -25.11 -12.38 7.23
CA PHE A 372 -24.10 -12.86 6.28
C PHE A 372 -24.76 -13.13 4.93
N PHE A 373 -24.28 -12.48 3.90
CA PHE A 373 -24.80 -12.60 2.53
C PHE A 373 -23.90 -13.55 1.73
N VAL A 374 -24.50 -14.58 1.16
CA VAL A 374 -23.81 -15.57 0.32
C VAL A 374 -24.67 -15.89 -0.90
N ALA A 375 -24.18 -15.56 -2.09
CA ALA A 375 -24.94 -15.66 -3.34
C ALA A 375 -26.31 -14.97 -3.22
N ASN A 376 -27.40 -15.65 -3.48
CA ASN A 376 -28.75 -15.10 -3.40
C ASN A 376 -29.44 -15.30 -2.03
N LYS A 377 -28.70 -15.74 -1.02
CA LYS A 377 -29.22 -16.08 0.32
C LYS A 377 -28.49 -15.31 1.40
N TYR A 378 -29.07 -15.29 2.59
CA TYR A 378 -28.42 -14.73 3.77
C TYR A 378 -28.74 -15.54 5.02
N TRP A 379 -27.77 -15.51 5.97
CA TRP A 379 -27.90 -16.08 7.30
C TRP A 379 -27.98 -14.96 8.32
N ARG A 380 -28.67 -15.21 9.44
CA ARG A 380 -28.68 -14.33 10.59
C ARG A 380 -28.08 -15.03 11.79
N TYR A 381 -27.02 -14.46 12.33
CA TYR A 381 -26.25 -14.97 13.47
C TYR A 381 -26.52 -14.11 14.70
N ASP A 382 -26.73 -14.77 15.85
CA ASP A 382 -26.88 -14.10 17.14
C ASP A 382 -25.53 -14.04 17.85
N GLU A 383 -24.97 -12.84 17.98
CA GLU A 383 -23.65 -12.62 18.59
C GLU A 383 -23.63 -12.91 20.09
N TYR A 384 -24.75 -12.78 20.77
CA TYR A 384 -24.86 -13.05 22.21
C TYR A 384 -25.03 -14.54 22.48
N LYS A 385 -25.85 -15.22 21.69
CA LYS A 385 -26.04 -16.67 21.76
C LYS A 385 -24.95 -17.46 21.07
N ARG A 386 -24.16 -16.82 20.23
CA ARG A 386 -23.10 -17.45 19.42
C ARG A 386 -23.62 -18.61 18.57
N SER A 387 -24.74 -18.41 17.93
CA SER A 387 -25.40 -19.42 17.09
C SER A 387 -26.21 -18.75 15.98
N MET A 388 -26.36 -19.47 14.86
CA MET A 388 -27.26 -19.05 13.80
C MET A 388 -28.71 -19.10 14.30
N ASP A 389 -29.50 -18.10 13.91
CA ASP A 389 -30.94 -18.12 14.18
C ASP A 389 -31.62 -19.25 13.39
N PRO A 390 -32.63 -19.91 13.96
CA PRO A 390 -33.37 -20.95 13.26
C PRO A 390 -34.11 -20.42 12.03
N GLY A 391 -34.28 -21.24 11.01
CA GLY A 391 -35.01 -20.90 9.79
C GLY A 391 -34.15 -20.23 8.69
N TYR A 392 -32.85 -20.13 8.89
CA TYR A 392 -31.93 -19.60 7.89
C TYR A 392 -31.12 -20.71 7.21
N PRO A 393 -30.68 -20.53 5.95
CA PRO A 393 -30.69 -19.27 5.17
C PRO A 393 -32.08 -18.93 4.60
N LYS A 394 -32.27 -17.66 4.34
CA LYS A 394 -33.42 -17.10 3.61
C LYS A 394 -32.97 -16.44 2.32
N MET A 395 -33.93 -16.23 1.41
CA MET A 395 -33.65 -15.52 0.15
C MET A 395 -33.51 -14.03 0.37
N ILE A 396 -32.47 -13.42 -0.22
CA ILE A 396 -32.24 -11.98 -0.16
C ILE A 396 -33.46 -11.22 -0.72
N ALA A 397 -33.98 -11.66 -1.86
CA ALA A 397 -35.10 -10.99 -2.55
C ALA A 397 -36.38 -10.91 -1.70
N HIS A 398 -36.57 -11.84 -0.77
CA HIS A 398 -37.75 -11.88 0.09
C HIS A 398 -37.72 -10.78 1.15
N ASP A 399 -36.57 -10.61 1.84
CA ASP A 399 -36.46 -9.69 2.98
C ASP A 399 -35.79 -8.36 2.64
N PHE A 400 -35.06 -8.31 1.52
CA PHE A 400 -34.41 -7.11 1.00
C PHE A 400 -34.81 -6.86 -0.47
N PRO A 401 -36.09 -6.55 -0.71
CA PRO A 401 -36.59 -6.42 -2.10
C PRO A 401 -35.92 -5.24 -2.81
N GLY A 402 -35.52 -5.49 -4.06
CA GLY A 402 -34.99 -4.49 -4.95
C GLY A 402 -33.46 -4.34 -4.98
N ILE A 403 -32.72 -4.97 -4.04
CA ILE A 403 -31.25 -4.88 -4.04
C ILE A 403 -30.55 -5.88 -4.99
N GLY A 404 -31.34 -6.79 -5.62
CA GLY A 404 -30.81 -7.81 -6.53
C GLY A 404 -30.46 -9.13 -5.83
N HIS A 405 -29.69 -9.96 -6.53
CA HIS A 405 -29.39 -11.32 -6.11
C HIS A 405 -27.98 -11.52 -5.54
N LYS A 406 -27.18 -10.46 -5.51
CA LYS A 406 -25.80 -10.51 -5.04
C LYS A 406 -25.45 -9.21 -4.35
N VAL A 407 -24.77 -9.32 -3.21
CA VAL A 407 -24.26 -8.21 -2.43
C VAL A 407 -22.74 -8.27 -2.44
N ASP A 408 -22.08 -7.24 -2.98
CA ASP A 408 -20.62 -7.16 -2.97
C ASP A 408 -20.08 -6.67 -1.63
N ALA A 409 -20.79 -5.73 -1.01
CA ALA A 409 -20.45 -5.17 0.30
C ALA A 409 -21.71 -4.56 0.92
N VAL A 410 -21.72 -4.46 2.24
CA VAL A 410 -22.83 -3.84 2.98
C VAL A 410 -22.32 -3.29 4.30
N PHE A 411 -22.89 -2.19 4.74
CA PHE A 411 -22.69 -1.68 6.11
C PHE A 411 -23.93 -0.96 6.61
N MET A 412 -24.01 -0.78 7.92
CA MET A 412 -25.07 -0.04 8.57
C MET A 412 -24.55 1.31 9.07
N LYS A 413 -25.30 2.36 8.81
CA LYS A 413 -25.04 3.70 9.35
C LYS A 413 -26.36 4.44 9.56
N ASP A 414 -26.49 5.06 10.72
CA ASP A 414 -27.67 5.89 11.10
C ASP A 414 -29.02 5.17 10.92
N GLY A 415 -29.04 3.85 11.17
CA GLY A 415 -30.23 3.03 11.08
C GLY A 415 -30.57 2.50 9.68
N PHE A 416 -29.73 2.79 8.68
CA PHE A 416 -29.92 2.35 7.30
C PHE A 416 -28.86 1.34 6.87
N PHE A 417 -29.27 0.38 6.01
CA PHE A 417 -28.34 -0.55 5.37
C PHE A 417 -27.96 0.01 4.00
N TYR A 418 -26.66 0.03 3.73
CA TYR A 418 -26.12 0.44 2.43
C TYR A 418 -25.59 -0.79 1.73
N PHE A 419 -26.29 -1.25 0.69
CA PHE A 419 -25.93 -2.40 -0.12
C PHE A 419 -25.18 -1.96 -1.37
N PHE A 420 -24.06 -2.62 -1.65
CA PHE A 420 -23.24 -2.34 -2.83
C PHE A 420 -23.27 -3.53 -3.77
N HIS A 421 -23.53 -3.25 -5.04
CA HIS A 421 -23.43 -4.20 -6.13
C HIS A 421 -22.86 -3.53 -7.37
N GLY A 422 -21.70 -4.03 -7.86
CA GLY A 422 -20.99 -3.37 -8.94
C GLY A 422 -20.67 -1.92 -8.59
N THR A 423 -20.97 -1.02 -9.51
CA THR A 423 -20.71 0.43 -9.38
C THR A 423 -21.84 1.20 -8.69
N ARG A 424 -22.79 0.51 -8.07
CA ARG A 424 -23.99 1.11 -7.46
C ARG A 424 -24.15 0.76 -6.00
N GLN A 425 -24.79 1.65 -5.25
CA GLN A 425 -25.23 1.43 -3.88
C GLN A 425 -26.70 1.76 -3.68
N TYR A 426 -27.32 0.99 -2.79
CA TYR A 426 -28.73 1.12 -2.43
C TYR A 426 -28.81 1.44 -0.95
N LYS A 427 -29.41 2.57 -0.60
CA LYS A 427 -29.78 2.90 0.77
C LYS A 427 -31.11 2.22 1.09
N PHE A 428 -31.10 1.28 2.02
CA PHE A 428 -32.25 0.45 2.38
C PHE A 428 -32.70 0.76 3.80
N ASP A 429 -34.00 0.94 3.98
CA ASP A 429 -34.61 1.10 5.30
C ASP A 429 -35.07 -0.27 5.82
N PRO A 430 -34.44 -0.82 6.86
CA PRO A 430 -34.82 -2.12 7.39
C PRO A 430 -36.21 -2.13 8.09
N LYS A 431 -36.73 -0.97 8.50
CA LYS A 431 -38.06 -0.86 9.12
C LYS A 431 -39.18 -0.95 8.11
N THR A 432 -39.07 -0.25 7.00
CA THR A 432 -40.06 -0.23 5.94
C THR A 432 -39.80 -1.26 4.83
N LYS A 433 -38.60 -1.88 4.83
CA LYS A 433 -38.13 -2.79 3.79
C LYS A 433 -38.17 -2.18 2.40
N ARG A 434 -37.78 -0.91 2.28
CA ARG A 434 -37.77 -0.16 1.02
C ARG A 434 -36.41 0.45 0.75
N ILE A 435 -36.07 0.51 -0.54
CA ILE A 435 -34.94 1.29 -1.02
C ILE A 435 -35.32 2.76 -1.02
N LEU A 436 -34.50 3.60 -0.38
CA LEU A 436 -34.72 5.05 -0.31
C LEU A 436 -34.01 5.79 -1.42
N THR A 437 -32.77 5.40 -1.74
CA THR A 437 -31.94 6.02 -2.77
C THR A 437 -31.07 5.00 -3.50
N LEU A 438 -30.77 5.32 -4.75
CA LEU A 438 -29.80 4.62 -5.59
C LEU A 438 -28.72 5.61 -6.00
N GLN A 439 -27.47 5.31 -5.71
CA GLN A 439 -26.33 6.18 -5.99
C GLN A 439 -25.15 5.38 -6.56
N LYS A 440 -24.15 6.08 -7.06
CA LYS A 440 -22.88 5.44 -7.43
C LYS A 440 -22.17 4.89 -6.18
N ALA A 441 -21.44 3.80 -6.34
CA ALA A 441 -20.70 3.17 -5.25
C ALA A 441 -19.73 4.14 -4.56
N ASN A 442 -19.11 5.04 -5.30
CA ASN A 442 -18.15 6.03 -4.79
C ASN A 442 -18.78 7.37 -4.36
N SER A 443 -20.10 7.44 -4.17
CA SER A 443 -20.77 8.69 -3.79
C SER A 443 -20.39 9.19 -2.38
N TRP A 444 -19.81 8.33 -1.55
CA TRP A 444 -19.26 8.72 -0.24
C TRP A 444 -17.99 9.57 -0.35
N PHE A 445 -17.34 9.55 -1.50
CA PHE A 445 -16.16 10.34 -1.80
C PHE A 445 -16.58 11.65 -2.48
N ASN A 446 -15.98 12.76 -2.09
CA ASN A 446 -16.30 14.07 -2.66
C ASN A 446 -15.74 14.23 -4.08
N CYS A 447 -16.25 13.43 -5.01
CA CYS A 447 -15.87 13.55 -6.41
C CYS A 447 -16.64 14.72 -7.04
N ARG A 448 -15.93 15.73 -7.53
CA ARG A 448 -16.53 16.82 -8.29
C ARG A 448 -17.13 16.23 -9.57
N LYS A 449 -18.37 16.60 -9.87
CA LYS A 449 -18.95 16.35 -11.20
C LYS A 449 -18.12 17.17 -12.18
N ASN A 450 -17.30 16.53 -13.00
CA ASN A 450 -16.75 17.11 -14.21
C ASN A 450 -17.83 17.15 -15.28
#